data_d85f8e1e3a547ddd08409f4468b1882e
#
_entry.id   d85f8e1e3a547ddd08409f4468b1882e
#
_cell.length_a   1.000
_cell.length_b   1.000
_cell.length_c   1.000
_cell.angle_alpha   90.00
_cell.angle_beta   90.00
_cell.angle_gamma   90.00
#
_symmetry.space_group_name_H-M   'P 1'
#
loop_
_entity.id
_entity.type
_entity.pdbx_description
1 polymer ?
#
loop_
_entity_poly.entity_id
_entity_poly.type
_entity_poly.pdbx_seq_one_letter_code
_entity_poly.pdbx_strand_id
1 'polypeptide(L)'
;AWVQSNRVYLAKSNERLTKATRSYADALIENVLTYDATVGKHHFNLVAGQTYEEENTDLLTGWGVNFTEPYFLQLQNAANTYAESFEYKHTLLSYIGRINYNYDERYLFSATVRRDGSSRLSQNIRWGTFPSVSVGWRFDKESFFPFNRNIVNMFKVRASYGELGNENIGEYMYQAVMARNNMTYSFGNTPITGSAISTFVDNNLSWEKKKSYNVGIDLALFNNRLEFTAEWYKNTSEDLLYAVPVPEQAGVSNTTVTMNAASMNNSGFEFSATYRNRDHDFKYEVSANLSTVRNRVTSLGFGTDSYISGAYITNVGEEIGKFYG
;
A
#
# COMPACT_ATOMS: atom_id res chain seq x y z
N ALA A 1 12.19 2.65 17.65
CA ALA A 1 11.54 3.18 18.87
C ALA A 1 10.69 2.09 19.51
N TRP A 2 10.70 2.00 20.85
CA TRP A 2 9.84 1.07 21.59
C TRP A 2 8.52 1.76 21.93
N VAL A 3 7.40 1.18 21.51
CA VAL A 3 6.07 1.66 21.90
C VAL A 3 5.35 0.54 22.65
N GLN A 4 4.94 0.82 23.89
CA GLN A 4 4.14 -0.08 24.70
C GLN A 4 2.72 0.47 24.82
N SER A 5 1.71 -0.30 24.47
CA SER A 5 0.32 0.07 24.67
C SER A 5 -0.40 -0.95 25.55
N ASN A 6 -1.06 -0.48 26.60
CA ASN A 6 -1.86 -1.30 27.52
C ASN A 6 -3.36 -1.01 27.27
N ARG A 7 -4.16 -2.04 27.03
CA ARG A 7 -5.62 -1.92 26.86
C ARG A 7 -6.34 -2.79 27.88
N VAL A 8 -7.38 -2.23 28.49
CA VAL A 8 -8.29 -2.95 29.39
C VAL A 8 -9.69 -2.89 28.79
N TYR A 9 -10.30 -4.04 28.59
CA TYR A 9 -11.68 -4.16 28.09
C TYR A 9 -12.56 -4.83 29.15
N LEU A 10 -13.71 -4.24 29.41
CA LEU A 10 -14.77 -4.82 30.22
C LEU A 10 -15.90 -5.24 29.29
N ALA A 11 -16.13 -6.52 29.14
CA ALA A 11 -17.29 -7.05 28.43
C ALA A 11 -18.46 -7.24 29.41
N LYS A 12 -19.56 -6.55 29.16
CA LYS A 12 -20.77 -6.58 30.00
C LYS A 12 -21.47 -7.94 30.10
N SER A 13 -21.19 -8.89 29.22
CA SER A 13 -22.05 -10.06 29.07
C SER A 13 -21.61 -11.31 29.85
N ASN A 14 -20.37 -11.43 30.36
CA ASN A 14 -19.94 -12.64 31.05
C ASN A 14 -18.87 -12.38 32.15
N GLU A 15 -18.95 -11.27 32.85
CA GLU A 15 -17.98 -10.95 33.90
C GLU A 15 -16.53 -11.27 33.53
N ARG A 16 -16.13 -10.86 32.32
CA ARG A 16 -14.79 -11.10 31.77
C ARG A 16 -13.95 -9.81 31.84
N LEU A 17 -12.80 -9.91 32.46
CA LEU A 17 -11.76 -8.89 32.43
C LEU A 17 -10.65 -9.36 31.47
N THR A 18 -10.33 -8.53 30.49
CA THR A 18 -9.19 -8.78 29.59
C THR A 18 -8.16 -7.66 29.75
N LYS A 19 -6.90 -8.05 29.96
CA LYS A 19 -5.72 -7.16 29.93
C LYS A 19 -4.80 -7.60 28.81
N ALA A 20 -4.41 -6.68 27.94
CA ALA A 20 -3.47 -6.96 26.86
C ALA A 20 -2.31 -5.98 26.90
N THR A 21 -1.12 -6.50 26.66
CA THR A 21 0.10 -5.70 26.46
C THR A 21 0.64 -6.01 25.08
N ARG A 22 0.89 -4.97 24.30
CA ARG A 22 1.53 -5.06 22.98
C ARG A 22 2.85 -4.29 23.02
N SER A 23 3.93 -4.96 22.65
CA SER A 23 5.24 -4.35 22.41
C SER A 23 5.49 -4.30 20.93
N TYR A 24 5.98 -3.19 20.44
CA TYR A 24 6.37 -3.00 19.05
C TYR A 24 7.80 -2.48 18.99
N ALA A 25 8.65 -3.15 18.21
CA ALA A 25 10.02 -2.74 17.95
C ALA A 25 10.26 -2.71 16.45
N ASP A 26 10.80 -1.60 15.98
CA ASP A 26 11.16 -1.37 14.59
C ASP A 26 12.65 -1.03 14.50
N ALA A 27 13.37 -1.72 13.61
CA ALA A 27 14.77 -1.50 13.32
C ALA A 27 14.95 -1.26 11.82
N LEU A 28 15.47 -0.08 11.48
CA LEU A 28 15.74 0.33 10.09
C LEU A 28 17.24 0.55 9.91
N ILE A 29 17.81 -0.07 8.87
CA ILE A 29 19.18 0.16 8.42
C ILE A 29 19.13 0.60 6.97
N GLU A 30 19.67 1.79 6.68
CA GLU A 30 19.75 2.35 5.35
C GLU A 30 21.19 2.65 4.96
N ASN A 31 21.59 2.22 3.78
CA ASN A 31 22.84 2.55 3.16
C ASN A 31 22.57 3.20 1.82
N VAL A 32 23.01 4.44 1.64
CA VAL A 32 22.77 5.21 0.40
C VAL A 32 24.08 5.79 -0.10
N LEU A 33 24.39 5.51 -1.36
CA LEU A 33 25.50 6.10 -2.08
C LEU A 33 24.95 7.03 -3.17
N THR A 34 25.40 8.27 -3.18
CA THR A 34 25.04 9.26 -4.19
C THR A 34 26.30 9.76 -4.89
N TYR A 35 26.25 9.84 -6.22
CA TYR A 35 27.31 10.42 -7.04
C TYR A 35 26.74 11.47 -7.97
N ASP A 36 27.28 12.71 -7.85
CA ASP A 36 26.91 13.84 -8.67
C ASP A 36 28.08 14.25 -9.57
N ALA A 37 27.81 14.42 -10.87
CA ALA A 37 28.81 14.85 -11.83
C ALA A 37 28.23 15.81 -12.86
N THR A 38 28.98 16.84 -13.18
CA THR A 38 28.66 17.80 -14.25
C THR A 38 29.83 17.85 -15.24
N VAL A 39 29.56 17.53 -16.51
CA VAL A 39 30.53 17.57 -17.58
C VAL A 39 29.98 18.43 -18.72
N GLY A 40 30.44 19.67 -18.82
CA GLY A 40 29.89 20.64 -19.77
C GLY A 40 28.40 20.90 -19.50
N LYS A 41 27.54 20.52 -20.46
CA LYS A 41 26.08 20.63 -20.36
C LYS A 41 25.37 19.42 -19.79
N HIS A 42 26.12 18.39 -19.46
CA HIS A 42 25.60 17.13 -18.95
C HIS A 42 25.68 17.12 -17.43
N HIS A 43 24.56 16.89 -16.78
CA HIS A 43 24.50 16.71 -15.34
C HIS A 43 23.91 15.35 -15.02
N PHE A 44 24.63 14.57 -14.20
CA PHE A 44 24.26 13.23 -13.75
C PHE A 44 24.16 13.20 -12.23
N ASN A 45 23.09 12.61 -11.72
CA ASN A 45 22.97 12.23 -10.32
C ASN A 45 22.62 10.74 -10.28
N LEU A 46 23.51 9.94 -9.69
CA LEU A 46 23.36 8.51 -9.54
C LEU A 46 23.14 8.17 -8.08
N VAL A 47 22.17 7.33 -7.80
CA VAL A 47 21.88 6.85 -6.45
C VAL A 47 21.83 5.33 -6.46
N ALA A 48 22.51 4.73 -5.50
CA ALA A 48 22.39 3.30 -5.19
C ALA A 48 22.11 3.17 -3.70
N GLY A 49 21.14 2.36 -3.33
CA GLY A 49 20.75 2.20 -1.94
C GLY A 49 20.34 0.78 -1.58
N GLN A 50 20.49 0.45 -0.31
CA GLN A 50 20.00 -0.76 0.33
C GLN A 50 19.30 -0.35 1.63
N THR A 51 18.10 -0.91 1.84
CA THR A 51 17.33 -0.71 3.07
C THR A 51 16.96 -2.07 3.64
N TYR A 52 17.15 -2.27 4.93
CA TYR A 52 16.65 -3.41 5.69
C TYR A 52 15.80 -2.91 6.83
N GLU A 53 14.56 -3.38 6.88
CA GLU A 53 13.58 -3.06 7.90
C GLU A 53 13.15 -4.34 8.59
N GLU A 54 13.07 -4.32 9.92
CA GLU A 54 12.60 -5.43 10.75
C GLU A 54 11.64 -4.90 11.79
N GLU A 55 10.39 -5.33 11.68
CA GLU A 55 9.32 -5.04 12.64
C GLU A 55 9.04 -6.29 13.48
N ASN A 56 9.09 -6.15 14.79
CA ASN A 56 8.71 -7.20 15.74
C ASN A 56 7.53 -6.71 16.58
N THR A 57 6.50 -7.53 16.68
CA THR A 57 5.34 -7.29 17.52
C THR A 57 5.12 -8.46 18.45
N ASP A 58 5.18 -8.22 19.77
CA ASP A 58 4.80 -9.17 20.79
C ASP A 58 3.45 -8.77 21.39
N LEU A 59 2.52 -9.70 21.46
CA LEU A 59 1.22 -9.53 22.06
C LEU A 59 1.04 -10.56 23.20
N LEU A 60 0.82 -10.07 24.40
CA LEU A 60 0.41 -10.89 25.55
C LEU A 60 -0.99 -10.46 25.97
N THR A 61 -1.95 -11.39 25.95
CA THR A 61 -3.32 -11.17 26.39
C THR A 61 -3.61 -12.11 27.53
N GLY A 62 -4.01 -11.54 28.68
CA GLY A 62 -4.53 -12.30 29.81
C GLY A 62 -6.00 -11.97 30.03
N TRP A 63 -6.81 -12.96 30.33
CA TRP A 63 -8.21 -12.71 30.74
C TRP A 63 -8.65 -13.60 31.88
N GLY A 64 -9.57 -13.07 32.66
CA GLY A 64 -10.19 -13.74 33.76
C GLY A 64 -11.70 -13.74 33.65
N VAL A 65 -12.35 -14.79 34.12
CA VAL A 65 -13.81 -14.94 34.14
C VAL A 65 -14.29 -15.40 35.53
N ASN A 66 -15.59 -15.22 35.83
CA ASN A 66 -16.23 -15.61 37.08
C ASN A 66 -15.60 -14.92 38.29
N PHE A 67 -15.73 -13.61 38.37
CA PHE A 67 -15.28 -12.82 39.49
C PHE A 67 -16.25 -12.95 40.68
N THR A 68 -15.71 -13.27 41.86
CA THR A 68 -16.51 -13.36 43.08
C THR A 68 -17.00 -11.99 43.56
N GLU A 69 -16.18 -10.95 43.32
CA GLU A 69 -16.47 -9.58 43.73
C GLU A 69 -16.38 -8.63 42.53
N PRO A 70 -17.50 -8.03 42.14
CA PRO A 70 -17.53 -7.19 40.90
C PRO A 70 -16.76 -5.87 41.02
N TYR A 71 -16.31 -5.51 42.22
CA TYR A 71 -15.59 -4.25 42.46
C TYR A 71 -14.08 -4.38 42.37
N PHE A 72 -13.52 -5.60 42.41
CA PHE A 72 -12.07 -5.85 42.35
C PHE A 72 -11.67 -6.44 40.98
N LEU A 73 -11.58 -5.58 39.99
CA LEU A 73 -11.24 -5.96 38.62
C LEU A 73 -9.73 -6.17 38.44
N GLN A 74 -9.21 -7.20 39.04
CA GLN A 74 -7.84 -7.69 38.85
C GLN A 74 -7.87 -9.16 38.42
N LEU A 75 -7.01 -9.56 37.50
CA LEU A 75 -7.00 -10.94 36.96
C LEU A 75 -6.86 -12.00 38.04
N GLN A 76 -6.06 -11.73 39.06
CA GLN A 76 -5.86 -12.64 40.19
C GLN A 76 -7.13 -12.92 41.03
N ASN A 77 -8.18 -12.12 40.90
CA ASN A 77 -9.44 -12.30 41.63
C ASN A 77 -10.48 -13.07 40.79
N ALA A 78 -10.15 -13.46 39.57
CA ALA A 78 -10.99 -14.30 38.75
C ALA A 78 -10.87 -15.76 39.19
N ALA A 79 -11.99 -16.51 39.18
CA ALA A 79 -12.00 -17.94 39.47
C ALA A 79 -11.19 -18.76 38.43
N ASN A 80 -11.22 -18.31 37.17
CA ASN A 80 -10.45 -18.91 36.08
C ASN A 80 -9.68 -17.82 35.33
N THR A 81 -8.38 -18.02 35.13
CA THR A 81 -7.51 -17.15 34.38
C THR A 81 -6.91 -17.87 33.19
N TYR A 82 -6.77 -17.15 32.08
CA TYR A 82 -6.21 -17.63 30.83
C TYR A 82 -5.20 -16.62 30.31
N ALA A 83 -4.22 -17.09 29.55
CA ALA A 83 -3.28 -16.23 28.85
C ALA A 83 -2.95 -16.83 27.47
N GLU A 84 -2.73 -15.96 26.51
CA GLU A 84 -2.22 -16.29 25.18
C GLU A 84 -1.16 -15.26 24.76
N SER A 85 -0.20 -15.69 23.97
CA SER A 85 0.82 -14.81 23.43
C SER A 85 1.04 -15.09 21.94
N PHE A 86 1.29 -14.04 21.19
CA PHE A 86 1.62 -14.10 19.78
C PHE A 86 2.82 -13.21 19.50
N GLU A 87 3.70 -13.69 18.65
CA GLU A 87 4.82 -12.95 18.12
C GLU A 87 4.68 -12.87 16.59
N TYR A 88 4.79 -11.66 16.07
CA TYR A 88 4.78 -11.39 14.63
C TYR A 88 6.08 -10.70 14.26
N LYS A 89 6.73 -11.22 13.24
CA LYS A 89 7.95 -10.66 12.69
C LYS A 89 7.76 -10.39 11.21
N HIS A 90 7.99 -9.14 10.83
CA HIS A 90 8.02 -8.69 9.44
C HIS A 90 9.44 -8.23 9.08
N THR A 91 9.92 -8.60 7.90
CA THR A 91 11.18 -8.10 7.37
C THR A 91 11.03 -7.69 5.92
N LEU A 92 11.59 -6.52 5.59
CA LEU A 92 11.63 -5.99 4.22
C LEU A 92 13.07 -5.65 3.85
N LEU A 93 13.59 -6.26 2.80
CA LEU A 93 14.89 -5.96 2.23
C LEU A 93 14.74 -5.36 0.85
N SER A 94 15.28 -4.16 0.66
CA SER A 94 15.10 -3.36 -0.56
C SER A 94 16.44 -2.96 -1.15
N TYR A 95 16.52 -2.99 -2.46
CA TYR A 95 17.60 -2.42 -3.25
C TYR A 95 17.05 -1.38 -4.22
N ILE A 96 17.70 -0.24 -4.31
CA ILE A 96 17.31 0.84 -5.21
C ILE A 96 18.49 1.31 -6.05
N GLY A 97 18.25 1.52 -7.34
CA GLY A 97 19.14 2.21 -8.24
C GLY A 97 18.39 3.30 -8.97
N ARG A 98 18.94 4.51 -9.01
CA ARG A 98 18.36 5.66 -9.73
C ARG A 98 19.42 6.41 -10.51
N ILE A 99 19.05 6.83 -11.71
CA ILE A 99 19.80 7.78 -12.51
C ILE A 99 18.88 8.97 -12.83
N ASN A 100 19.34 10.18 -12.52
CA ASN A 100 18.78 11.41 -13.01
C ASN A 100 19.79 12.03 -13.97
N TYR A 101 19.34 12.39 -15.14
CA TYR A 101 20.14 13.02 -16.17
C TYR A 101 19.49 14.29 -16.67
N ASN A 102 20.27 15.34 -16.78
CA ASN A 102 19.84 16.64 -17.27
C ASN A 102 20.85 17.14 -18.31
N TYR A 103 20.36 17.44 -19.50
CA TYR A 103 21.16 18.05 -20.55
C TYR A 103 20.73 19.50 -20.77
N ASP A 104 21.64 20.43 -20.46
CA ASP A 104 21.47 21.88 -20.69
C ASP A 104 20.18 22.44 -20.06
N GLU A 105 19.72 21.85 -18.96
CA GLU A 105 18.40 22.10 -18.34
C GLU A 105 17.22 22.03 -19.34
N ARG A 106 17.41 21.39 -20.46
CA ARG A 106 16.46 21.28 -21.56
C ARG A 106 15.80 19.92 -21.63
N TYR A 107 16.61 18.87 -21.58
CA TYR A 107 16.14 17.48 -21.59
C TYR A 107 16.42 16.85 -20.24
N LEU A 108 15.35 16.41 -19.61
CA LEU A 108 15.37 15.80 -18.29
C LEU A 108 14.99 14.33 -18.42
N PHE A 109 15.75 13.46 -17.80
CA PHE A 109 15.48 12.01 -17.78
C PHE A 109 15.71 11.50 -16.36
N SER A 110 14.82 10.64 -15.89
CA SER A 110 15.02 9.90 -14.65
C SER A 110 14.59 8.44 -14.87
N ALA A 111 15.42 7.51 -14.41
CA ALA A 111 15.06 6.09 -14.34
C ALA A 111 15.39 5.55 -12.96
N THR A 112 14.48 4.76 -12.40
CA THR A 112 14.63 4.12 -11.10
C THR A 112 14.25 2.66 -11.23
N VAL A 113 15.01 1.78 -10.59
CA VAL A 113 14.63 0.39 -10.36
C VAL A 113 14.70 0.14 -8.87
N ARG A 114 13.62 -0.40 -8.29
CA ARG A 114 13.56 -0.86 -6.92
C ARG A 114 13.22 -2.35 -6.89
N ARG A 115 13.92 -3.11 -6.07
CA ARG A 115 13.67 -4.53 -5.86
C ARG A 115 13.50 -4.78 -4.37
N ASP A 116 12.32 -5.25 -3.99
CA ASP A 116 11.89 -5.45 -2.61
C ASP A 116 11.62 -6.92 -2.35
N GLY A 117 12.09 -7.42 -1.21
CA GLY A 117 11.85 -8.78 -0.74
C GLY A 117 11.21 -8.77 0.63
N SER A 118 9.98 -9.30 0.73
CA SER A 118 9.16 -9.28 1.93
C SER A 118 8.99 -10.65 2.56
N SER A 119 9.01 -10.72 3.89
CA SER A 119 8.71 -11.94 4.64
C SER A 119 7.23 -12.31 4.66
N ARG A 120 6.31 -11.39 4.28
CA ARG A 120 4.88 -11.66 4.17
C ARG A 120 4.53 -12.59 3.03
N LEU A 121 5.44 -12.75 2.07
CA LEU A 121 5.29 -13.59 0.90
C LEU A 121 6.17 -14.84 0.98
N SER A 122 5.75 -15.91 0.32
CA SER A 122 6.49 -17.16 0.30
C SER A 122 7.86 -17.02 -0.38
N GLN A 123 8.81 -17.88 -0.04
CA GLN A 123 10.22 -17.78 -0.49
C GLN A 123 10.37 -17.64 -2.00
N ASN A 124 9.52 -18.31 -2.78
CA ASN A 124 9.64 -18.35 -4.25
C ASN A 124 9.16 -17.07 -4.94
N ILE A 125 8.28 -16.28 -4.29
CA ILE A 125 7.59 -15.11 -4.87
C ILE A 125 7.75 -13.84 -4.04
N ARG A 126 8.61 -13.85 -3.00
CA ARG A 126 8.80 -12.70 -2.09
C ARG A 126 9.41 -11.46 -2.74
N TRP A 127 10.12 -11.64 -3.87
CA TRP A 127 10.80 -10.55 -4.52
C TRP A 127 9.94 -9.88 -5.59
N GLY A 128 9.64 -8.60 -5.41
CA GLY A 128 9.06 -7.72 -6.41
C GLY A 128 10.11 -6.80 -7.04
N THR A 129 9.95 -6.46 -8.32
CA THR A 129 10.80 -5.48 -9.01
C THR A 129 9.91 -4.41 -9.62
N PHE A 130 10.20 -3.14 -9.31
CA PHE A 130 9.35 -1.99 -9.59
C PHE A 130 10.17 -0.92 -10.34
N PRO A 131 10.13 -0.92 -11.67
CA PRO A 131 10.79 0.09 -12.49
C PRO A 131 9.96 1.37 -12.57
N SER A 132 10.65 2.50 -12.74
CA SER A 132 10.02 3.75 -13.16
C SER A 132 10.92 4.54 -14.09
N VAL A 133 10.31 5.28 -15.01
CA VAL A 133 11.00 6.17 -15.95
C VAL A 133 10.20 7.45 -16.11
N SER A 134 10.91 8.58 -16.19
CA SER A 134 10.30 9.86 -16.53
C SER A 134 11.18 10.65 -17.50
N VAL A 135 10.51 11.40 -18.37
CA VAL A 135 11.13 12.32 -19.31
C VAL A 135 10.49 13.70 -19.16
N GLY A 136 11.29 14.74 -19.30
CA GLY A 136 10.84 16.12 -19.30
C GLY A 136 11.58 16.91 -20.38
N TRP A 137 10.83 17.73 -21.08
CA TRP A 137 11.37 18.59 -22.12
C TRP A 137 10.98 20.05 -21.87
N ARG A 138 11.98 20.89 -21.65
CA ARG A 138 11.85 22.34 -21.52
C ARG A 138 11.80 22.95 -22.92
N PHE A 139 10.59 22.94 -23.50
CA PHE A 139 10.35 23.44 -24.85
C PHE A 139 10.68 24.94 -24.99
N ASP A 140 10.48 25.70 -23.93
CA ASP A 140 10.82 27.12 -23.85
C ASP A 140 12.32 27.42 -24.08
N LYS A 141 13.20 26.42 -23.85
CA LYS A 141 14.64 26.57 -24.05
C LYS A 141 15.12 26.29 -25.47
N GLU A 142 14.23 25.83 -26.35
CA GLU A 142 14.57 25.56 -27.75
C GLU A 142 14.79 26.85 -28.54
N SER A 143 15.73 26.82 -29.49
CA SER A 143 16.00 27.95 -30.36
C SER A 143 14.86 28.31 -31.31
N PHE A 144 14.05 27.30 -31.65
CA PHE A 144 12.88 27.41 -32.50
C PHE A 144 11.58 27.64 -31.73
N PHE A 145 11.65 27.97 -30.43
CA PHE A 145 10.46 28.24 -29.61
C PHE A 145 9.63 29.39 -30.20
N PRO A 146 8.36 29.15 -30.59
CA PRO A 146 7.64 30.13 -31.42
C PRO A 146 6.98 31.25 -30.62
N PHE A 147 6.90 31.11 -29.28
CA PHE A 147 6.18 32.05 -28.44
C PHE A 147 7.10 33.14 -27.85
N ASN A 148 6.50 34.28 -27.56
CA ASN A 148 7.22 35.39 -26.91
C ASN A 148 7.60 34.98 -25.47
N ARG A 149 8.90 34.93 -25.17
CA ARG A 149 9.45 34.56 -23.87
C ARG A 149 9.12 35.52 -22.73
N ASN A 150 8.71 36.75 -23.06
CA ASN A 150 8.17 37.68 -22.04
C ASN A 150 6.75 37.30 -21.61
N ILE A 151 6.04 36.55 -22.42
CA ILE A 151 4.71 36.04 -22.08
C ILE A 151 4.79 34.62 -21.55
N VAL A 152 5.50 33.72 -22.27
CA VAL A 152 5.68 32.31 -21.88
C VAL A 152 7.08 32.13 -21.33
N ASN A 153 7.21 32.15 -20.01
CA ASN A 153 8.50 32.09 -19.31
C ASN A 153 8.99 30.63 -19.13
N MET A 154 8.06 29.69 -19.02
CA MET A 154 8.33 28.27 -18.96
C MET A 154 7.27 27.50 -19.73
N PHE A 155 7.71 26.55 -20.54
CA PHE A 155 6.87 25.54 -21.16
C PHE A 155 7.59 24.19 -21.09
N LYS A 156 7.12 23.34 -20.21
CA LYS A 156 7.66 22.00 -20.01
C LYS A 156 6.61 20.96 -20.34
N VAL A 157 7.00 19.98 -21.14
CA VAL A 157 6.21 18.74 -21.38
C VAL A 157 6.86 17.63 -20.59
N ARG A 158 6.06 16.80 -19.94
CA ARG A 158 6.56 15.66 -19.17
C ARG A 158 5.72 14.41 -19.40
N ALA A 159 6.38 13.27 -19.34
CA ALA A 159 5.73 11.97 -19.34
C ALA A 159 6.44 11.05 -18.35
N SER A 160 5.69 10.19 -17.70
CA SER A 160 6.26 9.19 -16.79
C SER A 160 5.48 7.89 -16.80
N TYR A 161 6.19 6.82 -16.52
CA TYR A 161 5.69 5.50 -16.23
C TYR A 161 6.34 5.00 -14.95
N GLY A 162 5.58 4.35 -14.09
CA GLY A 162 6.14 3.73 -12.89
C GLY A 162 5.30 2.57 -12.40
N GLU A 163 5.98 1.61 -11.79
CA GLU A 163 5.36 0.49 -11.07
C GLU A 163 5.63 0.62 -9.58
N LEU A 164 4.62 0.31 -8.76
CA LEU A 164 4.69 0.22 -7.31
C LEU A 164 4.15 -1.13 -6.87
N GLY A 165 4.81 -1.72 -5.88
CA GLY A 165 4.34 -2.93 -5.19
C GLY A 165 3.59 -2.58 -3.91
N ASN A 166 2.57 -3.37 -3.60
CA ASN A 166 1.88 -3.35 -2.32
C ASN A 166 1.81 -4.78 -1.77
N GLU A 167 2.15 -4.93 -0.49
CA GLU A 167 2.14 -6.20 0.24
C GLU A 167 1.30 -6.10 1.53
N ASN A 168 0.32 -5.22 1.57
CA ASN A 168 -0.48 -4.97 2.76
C ASN A 168 -1.41 -6.15 3.08
N ILE A 169 -0.80 -7.24 3.54
CA ILE A 169 -1.42 -8.48 4.03
C ILE A 169 -0.94 -8.79 5.44
N GLY A 170 -1.66 -9.66 6.13
CA GLY A 170 -1.23 -10.18 7.44
C GLY A 170 0.04 -11.02 7.32
N GLU A 171 0.73 -11.17 8.46
CA GLU A 171 1.90 -12.03 8.54
C GLU A 171 1.52 -13.50 8.35
N TYR A 172 2.42 -14.25 7.69
CA TYR A 172 2.29 -15.72 7.49
C TYR A 172 1.04 -16.18 6.75
N MET A 173 0.35 -15.29 6.00
CA MET A 173 -0.89 -15.62 5.28
C MET A 173 -0.73 -16.72 4.22
N TYR A 174 0.50 -17.01 3.80
CA TYR A 174 0.83 -18.10 2.87
C TYR A 174 1.02 -19.46 3.56
N GLN A 175 0.93 -19.53 4.92
CA GLN A 175 1.15 -20.75 5.67
C GLN A 175 -0.17 -21.33 6.15
N ALA A 176 -0.45 -22.59 5.80
CA ALA A 176 -1.59 -23.31 6.34
C ALA A 176 -1.37 -23.63 7.83
N VAL A 177 -2.37 -23.33 8.64
CA VAL A 177 -2.36 -23.59 10.07
C VAL A 177 -3.06 -24.93 10.36
N MET A 178 -2.47 -25.73 11.25
CA MET A 178 -3.10 -26.95 11.78
C MET A 178 -3.77 -26.65 13.11
N ALA A 179 -5.08 -26.88 13.18
CA ALA A 179 -5.80 -26.87 14.45
C ALA A 179 -5.57 -28.19 15.20
N ARG A 180 -5.26 -28.10 16.50
CA ARG A 180 -5.01 -29.27 17.35
C ARG A 180 -6.20 -29.61 18.24
N ASN A 181 -6.81 -28.68 18.90
CA ASN A 181 -7.68 -28.97 20.05
C ASN A 181 -9.16 -29.16 19.71
N ASN A 182 -9.58 -28.92 18.47
CA ASN A 182 -10.99 -28.97 18.06
C ASN A 182 -11.33 -30.17 17.17
N MET A 183 -10.34 -31.05 16.90
CA MET A 183 -10.53 -32.25 16.08
C MET A 183 -10.50 -33.48 16.97
N THR A 184 -11.69 -33.92 17.39
CA THR A 184 -11.81 -35.10 18.25
C THR A 184 -12.30 -36.27 17.42
N TYR A 185 -11.53 -37.35 17.40
CA TYR A 185 -11.94 -38.66 16.87
C TYR A 185 -12.36 -39.55 18.00
N SER A 186 -13.36 -40.36 17.78
CA SER A 186 -13.74 -41.42 18.72
C SER A 186 -13.16 -42.76 18.24
N PHE A 187 -12.23 -43.32 18.99
CA PHE A 187 -11.77 -44.69 18.83
C PHE A 187 -12.49 -45.57 19.85
N GLY A 188 -13.52 -46.29 19.41
CA GLY A 188 -14.45 -46.91 20.31
C GLY A 188 -15.20 -45.85 21.12
N ASN A 189 -15.16 -45.91 22.46
CA ASN A 189 -15.78 -44.93 23.36
C ASN A 189 -14.77 -43.91 23.92
N THR A 190 -13.54 -43.85 23.39
CA THR A 190 -12.50 -42.92 23.91
C THR A 190 -12.27 -41.81 22.91
N PRO A 191 -12.54 -40.53 23.28
CA PRO A 191 -12.21 -39.38 22.42
C PRO A 191 -10.69 -39.19 22.38
N ILE A 192 -10.13 -39.12 21.17
CA ILE A 192 -8.71 -38.83 20.90
C ILE A 192 -8.62 -37.52 20.16
N THR A 193 -7.78 -36.62 20.66
CA THR A 193 -7.50 -35.35 20.02
C THR A 193 -6.60 -35.54 18.79
N GLY A 194 -7.10 -35.19 17.63
CA GLY A 194 -6.38 -35.19 16.37
C GLY A 194 -5.91 -33.77 15.96
N SER A 195 -5.30 -33.68 14.79
CA SER A 195 -4.99 -32.43 14.14
C SER A 195 -5.40 -32.47 12.68
N ALA A 196 -5.90 -31.34 12.17
CA ALA A 196 -6.26 -31.20 10.77
C ALA A 196 -5.87 -29.79 10.27
N ILE A 197 -5.69 -29.65 8.96
CA ILE A 197 -5.52 -28.33 8.33
C ILE A 197 -6.81 -27.53 8.57
N SER A 198 -6.71 -26.40 9.24
CA SER A 198 -7.86 -25.57 9.61
C SER A 198 -8.03 -24.34 8.72
N THR A 199 -7.03 -23.98 7.91
CA THR A 199 -7.08 -22.80 7.07
C THR A 199 -6.77 -23.13 5.62
N PHE A 200 -7.58 -22.60 4.72
CA PHE A 200 -7.27 -22.54 3.29
C PHE A 200 -6.37 -21.34 3.03
N VAL A 201 -5.29 -21.52 2.27
CA VAL A 201 -4.32 -20.47 1.94
C VAL A 201 -4.01 -20.48 0.44
N ASP A 202 -3.65 -19.32 -0.09
CA ASP A 202 -3.11 -19.22 -1.45
C ASP A 202 -1.57 -19.23 -1.40
N ASN A 203 -0.98 -20.31 -1.90
CA ASN A 203 0.48 -20.45 -1.96
C ASN A 203 1.14 -19.56 -3.03
N ASN A 204 0.34 -18.98 -3.95
CA ASN A 204 0.79 -18.10 -5.03
C ASN A 204 0.58 -16.63 -4.70
N LEU A 205 0.22 -16.31 -3.46
CA LEU A 205 0.00 -14.95 -2.99
C LEU A 205 1.22 -14.08 -3.24
N SER A 206 1.10 -13.09 -4.13
CA SER A 206 2.20 -12.26 -4.62
C SER A 206 1.95 -10.77 -4.39
N TRP A 207 2.92 -9.93 -4.77
CA TRP A 207 2.79 -8.49 -4.75
C TRP A 207 1.60 -8.01 -5.59
N GLU A 208 0.74 -7.18 -5.01
CA GLU A 208 -0.16 -6.33 -5.76
C GLU A 208 0.66 -5.29 -6.51
N LYS A 209 0.35 -5.03 -7.79
CA LYS A 209 1.07 -4.09 -8.65
C LYS A 209 0.20 -2.92 -9.05
N LYS A 210 0.73 -1.72 -8.88
CA LYS A 210 0.13 -0.49 -9.41
C LYS A 210 1.02 0.08 -10.50
N LYS A 211 0.52 0.13 -11.73
CA LYS A 211 1.14 0.75 -12.89
C LYS A 211 0.55 2.14 -13.11
N SER A 212 1.40 3.15 -13.20
CA SER A 212 0.98 4.54 -13.35
C SER A 212 1.57 5.13 -14.61
N TYR A 213 0.73 5.75 -15.43
CA TYR A 213 1.10 6.50 -16.63
C TYR A 213 0.65 7.93 -16.44
N ASN A 214 1.55 8.89 -16.63
CA ASN A 214 1.26 10.31 -16.53
C ASN A 214 1.83 11.04 -17.72
N VAL A 215 1.05 11.98 -18.28
CA VAL A 215 1.49 12.93 -19.30
C VAL A 215 0.99 14.30 -18.90
N GLY A 216 1.88 15.29 -18.87
CA GLY A 216 1.52 16.62 -18.40
C GLY A 216 2.28 17.73 -19.09
N ILE A 217 1.74 18.93 -18.95
CA ILE A 217 2.35 20.19 -19.35
C ILE A 217 2.40 21.13 -18.14
N ASP A 218 3.52 21.82 -18.00
CA ASP A 218 3.71 22.86 -16.98
C ASP A 218 4.03 24.17 -17.71
N LEU A 219 3.24 25.20 -17.43
CA LEU A 219 3.39 26.55 -18.02
C LEU A 219 3.61 27.59 -16.91
N ALA A 220 4.52 28.52 -17.17
CA ALA A 220 4.61 29.74 -16.41
C ALA A 220 4.51 30.94 -17.37
N LEU A 221 3.58 31.82 -17.10
CA LEU A 221 3.19 32.94 -17.98
C LEU A 221 3.30 34.28 -17.26
N PHE A 222 3.45 35.35 -18.04
CA PHE A 222 3.42 36.77 -17.58
C PHE A 222 4.42 37.04 -16.45
N ASN A 223 5.70 36.73 -16.67
CA ASN A 223 6.77 36.85 -15.69
C ASN A 223 6.52 35.97 -14.44
N ASN A 224 6.09 34.74 -14.66
CA ASN A 224 5.75 33.77 -13.62
C ASN A 224 4.58 34.21 -12.70
N ARG A 225 3.71 35.13 -13.14
CA ARG A 225 2.53 35.51 -12.40
C ARG A 225 1.43 34.44 -12.47
N LEU A 226 1.30 33.78 -13.61
CA LEU A 226 0.38 32.68 -13.80
C LEU A 226 1.13 31.36 -14.01
N GLU A 227 1.00 30.45 -13.09
CA GLU A 227 1.45 29.07 -13.23
C GLU A 227 0.26 28.20 -13.54
N PHE A 228 0.37 27.32 -14.54
CA PHE A 228 -0.67 26.40 -14.96
C PHE A 228 -0.07 25.03 -15.20
N THR A 229 -0.71 24.00 -14.63
CA THR A 229 -0.37 22.61 -14.88
C THR A 229 -1.62 21.86 -15.36
N ALA A 230 -1.47 21.07 -16.40
CA ALA A 230 -2.49 20.12 -16.85
C ALA A 230 -1.84 18.74 -16.98
N GLU A 231 -2.50 17.73 -16.41
CA GLU A 231 -2.02 16.37 -16.39
C GLU A 231 -3.15 15.39 -16.73
N TRP A 232 -2.85 14.40 -17.55
CA TRP A 232 -3.62 13.21 -17.71
C TRP A 232 -2.91 12.05 -17.03
N TYR A 233 -3.67 11.24 -16.31
CA TYR A 233 -3.14 10.04 -15.66
C TYR A 233 -4.01 8.81 -15.93
N LYS A 234 -3.35 7.64 -15.90
CA LYS A 234 -3.98 6.34 -15.85
C LYS A 234 -3.22 5.45 -14.88
N ASN A 235 -3.92 4.99 -13.85
CA ASN A 235 -3.42 4.05 -12.86
C ASN A 235 -4.13 2.71 -13.04
N THR A 236 -3.37 1.63 -13.23
CA THR A 236 -3.89 0.26 -13.28
C THR A 236 -3.40 -0.46 -12.04
N SER A 237 -4.32 -0.93 -11.19
CA SER A 237 -4.00 -1.86 -10.10
C SER A 237 -4.28 -3.27 -10.59
N GLU A 238 -3.25 -4.11 -10.61
CA GLU A 238 -3.29 -5.50 -11.02
C GLU A 238 -3.00 -6.39 -9.81
N ASP A 239 -3.53 -7.60 -9.82
CA ASP A 239 -3.29 -8.57 -8.77
C ASP A 239 -3.66 -8.04 -7.38
N LEU A 240 -4.77 -7.29 -7.28
CA LEU A 240 -5.26 -6.75 -6.02
C LEU A 240 -5.45 -7.86 -4.98
N LEU A 241 -4.92 -7.61 -3.80
CA LEU A 241 -5.05 -8.48 -2.64
C LEU A 241 -6.47 -8.38 -2.08
N TYR A 242 -7.28 -9.38 -2.35
CA TYR A 242 -8.69 -9.38 -2.03
C TYR A 242 -9.10 -10.63 -1.25
N ALA A 243 -9.98 -10.46 -0.25
CA ALA A 243 -10.52 -11.56 0.54
C ALA A 243 -11.67 -12.23 -0.21
N VAL A 244 -11.44 -13.43 -0.69
CA VAL A 244 -12.39 -14.23 -1.46
C VAL A 244 -13.09 -15.23 -0.51
N PRO A 245 -14.42 -15.39 -0.59
CA PRO A 245 -15.13 -16.40 0.20
C PRO A 245 -14.64 -17.82 -0.08
N VAL A 246 -14.42 -18.60 0.96
CA VAL A 246 -14.11 -20.02 0.87
C VAL A 246 -15.41 -20.79 0.97
N PRO A 247 -15.71 -21.72 0.02
CA PRO A 247 -16.89 -22.57 0.11
C PRO A 247 -16.89 -23.42 1.39
N GLU A 248 -18.03 -23.54 2.07
CA GLU A 248 -18.17 -24.33 3.31
C GLU A 248 -17.76 -25.80 3.12
N GLN A 249 -17.91 -26.32 1.90
CA GLN A 249 -17.51 -27.69 1.54
C GLN A 249 -16.00 -27.92 1.64
N ALA A 250 -15.17 -26.87 1.70
CA ALA A 250 -13.74 -27.00 1.90
C ALA A 250 -13.36 -27.54 3.29
N GLY A 251 -14.30 -27.49 4.25
CA GLY A 251 -14.11 -28.07 5.58
C GLY A 251 -13.03 -27.35 6.41
N VAL A 252 -12.75 -26.08 6.12
CA VAL A 252 -11.78 -25.25 6.83
C VAL A 252 -12.50 -24.22 7.72
N SER A 253 -11.80 -23.65 8.67
CA SER A 253 -12.38 -22.71 9.64
C SER A 253 -12.41 -21.26 9.16
N ASN A 254 -11.55 -20.89 8.20
CA ASN A 254 -11.58 -19.55 7.62
C ASN A 254 -12.68 -19.42 6.56
N THR A 255 -13.47 -18.36 6.69
CA THR A 255 -14.56 -18.06 5.75
C THR A 255 -14.10 -17.34 4.49
N THR A 256 -12.88 -16.78 4.52
CA THR A 256 -12.27 -16.08 3.40
C THR A 256 -10.78 -16.41 3.29
N VAL A 257 -10.25 -16.33 2.09
CA VAL A 257 -8.82 -16.41 1.79
C VAL A 257 -8.38 -15.16 1.01
N THR A 258 -7.24 -14.61 1.39
CA THR A 258 -6.65 -13.50 0.63
C THR A 258 -5.93 -14.05 -0.60
N MET A 259 -6.25 -13.53 -1.77
CA MET A 259 -5.70 -13.93 -3.06
C MET A 259 -5.47 -12.71 -3.95
N ASN A 260 -4.60 -12.85 -4.94
CA ASN A 260 -4.45 -11.88 -6.01
C ASN A 260 -5.58 -12.09 -7.03
N ALA A 261 -6.72 -11.43 -6.85
CA ALA A 261 -7.95 -11.82 -7.54
C ALA A 261 -8.57 -10.74 -8.44
N ALA A 262 -8.32 -9.46 -8.15
CA ALA A 262 -9.03 -8.39 -8.84
C ALA A 262 -8.06 -7.43 -9.54
N SER A 263 -8.58 -6.69 -10.51
CA SER A 263 -7.85 -5.60 -11.17
C SER A 263 -8.78 -4.44 -11.46
N MET A 264 -8.25 -3.20 -11.41
CA MET A 264 -9.00 -2.00 -11.71
C MET A 264 -8.16 -0.91 -12.37
N ASN A 265 -8.82 -0.03 -13.10
CA ASN A 265 -8.25 1.16 -13.69
C ASN A 265 -8.85 2.43 -13.10
N ASN A 266 -8.00 3.41 -12.80
CA ASN A 266 -8.39 4.76 -12.48
C ASN A 266 -7.72 5.70 -13.48
N SER A 267 -8.49 6.55 -14.17
CA SER A 267 -7.95 7.54 -15.11
C SER A 267 -8.67 8.86 -14.96
N GLY A 268 -7.98 9.95 -15.29
CA GLY A 268 -8.56 11.27 -15.17
C GLY A 268 -7.63 12.38 -15.66
N PHE A 269 -8.11 13.60 -15.45
CA PHE A 269 -7.36 14.84 -15.69
C PHE A 269 -7.24 15.62 -14.41
N GLU A 270 -6.09 16.26 -14.23
CA GLU A 270 -5.84 17.18 -13.15
C GLU A 270 -5.37 18.52 -13.72
N PHE A 271 -5.98 19.59 -13.23
CA PHE A 271 -5.63 20.96 -13.61
C PHE A 271 -5.33 21.75 -12.36
N SER A 272 -4.27 22.53 -12.39
CA SER A 272 -3.90 23.48 -11.35
C SER A 272 -3.55 24.80 -11.98
N ALA A 273 -4.08 25.90 -11.41
CA ALA A 273 -3.75 27.24 -11.82
C ALA A 273 -3.49 28.10 -10.58
N THR A 274 -2.38 28.81 -10.56
CA THR A 274 -2.04 29.77 -9.50
C THR A 274 -1.66 31.11 -10.12
N TYR A 275 -2.38 32.14 -9.75
CA TYR A 275 -2.09 33.52 -10.14
C TYR A 275 -1.54 34.32 -8.94
N ARG A 276 -0.39 34.97 -9.15
CA ARG A 276 0.29 35.80 -8.13
C ARG A 276 0.45 37.21 -8.61
N ASN A 277 -0.06 38.16 -7.86
CA ASN A 277 0.23 39.57 -8.02
C ASN A 277 1.17 40.03 -6.90
N ARG A 278 2.45 40.30 -7.26
CA ARG A 278 3.51 40.68 -6.30
C ARG A 278 4.06 42.10 -6.54
N ASP A 279 3.73 42.67 -7.69
CA ASP A 279 4.37 43.95 -8.18
C ASP A 279 3.61 45.21 -7.81
N HIS A 280 2.42 45.08 -7.19
CA HIS A 280 1.59 46.18 -6.75
C HIS A 280 1.51 46.29 -5.23
N ASP A 281 1.04 47.40 -4.70
CA ASP A 281 0.88 47.63 -3.25
C ASP A 281 -0.05 46.56 -2.62
N PHE A 282 -1.12 46.20 -3.33
CA PHE A 282 -1.97 45.08 -2.93
C PHE A 282 -1.45 43.77 -3.54
N LYS A 283 -0.86 42.90 -2.67
CA LYS A 283 -0.29 41.63 -3.05
C LYS A 283 -1.30 40.51 -2.73
N TYR A 284 -1.54 39.65 -3.69
CA TYR A 284 -2.46 38.51 -3.50
C TYR A 284 -2.04 37.32 -4.36
N GLU A 285 -2.48 36.16 -3.92
CA GLU A 285 -2.36 34.89 -4.63
C GLU A 285 -3.73 34.20 -4.67
N VAL A 286 -4.11 33.69 -5.83
CA VAL A 286 -5.32 32.90 -6.03
C VAL A 286 -4.93 31.59 -6.68
N SER A 287 -5.35 30.49 -6.08
CA SER A 287 -5.11 29.14 -6.61
C SER A 287 -6.43 28.39 -6.82
N ALA A 288 -6.52 27.65 -7.91
CA ALA A 288 -7.64 26.79 -8.23
C ALA A 288 -7.13 25.43 -8.71
N ASN A 289 -7.79 24.36 -8.24
CA ASN A 289 -7.53 22.99 -8.66
C ASN A 289 -8.83 22.32 -9.12
N LEU A 290 -8.74 21.54 -10.18
CA LEU A 290 -9.83 20.70 -10.69
C LEU A 290 -9.28 19.33 -11.01
N SER A 291 -9.91 18.28 -10.48
CA SER A 291 -9.59 16.90 -10.82
C SER A 291 -10.83 16.16 -11.28
N THR A 292 -10.63 15.24 -12.21
CA THR A 292 -11.64 14.27 -12.66
C THR A 292 -11.11 12.89 -12.41
N VAL A 293 -11.98 11.94 -12.09
CA VAL A 293 -11.62 10.54 -11.92
C VAL A 293 -12.69 9.65 -12.53
N ARG A 294 -12.25 8.62 -13.23
CA ARG A 294 -13.07 7.53 -13.71
C ARG A 294 -12.46 6.22 -13.23
N ASN A 295 -13.20 5.51 -12.39
CA ASN A 295 -12.84 4.19 -11.88
C ASN A 295 -13.53 3.12 -12.75
N ARG A 296 -12.85 2.01 -13.01
CA ARG A 296 -13.39 0.85 -13.72
C ARG A 296 -12.73 -0.44 -13.24
N VAL A 297 -13.53 -1.38 -12.76
CA VAL A 297 -13.11 -2.75 -12.49
C VAL A 297 -12.85 -3.47 -13.80
N THR A 298 -11.70 -4.11 -13.97
CA THR A 298 -11.31 -4.82 -15.19
C THR A 298 -11.40 -6.33 -15.04
N SER A 299 -11.22 -6.86 -13.83
CA SER A 299 -11.45 -8.26 -13.50
C SER A 299 -11.75 -8.43 -12.01
N LEU A 300 -12.49 -9.48 -11.65
CA LEU A 300 -12.79 -9.86 -10.25
C LEU A 300 -12.17 -11.22 -9.86
N GLY A 301 -11.43 -11.85 -10.78
CA GLY A 301 -10.85 -13.18 -10.57
C GLY A 301 -11.89 -14.32 -10.70
N PHE A 302 -11.38 -15.56 -10.76
CA PHE A 302 -12.18 -16.80 -10.78
C PHE A 302 -13.30 -16.88 -11.83
N GLY A 303 -13.25 -16.07 -12.89
CA GLY A 303 -14.31 -16.02 -13.92
C GLY A 303 -15.63 -15.43 -13.40
N THR A 304 -15.61 -14.69 -12.30
CA THR A 304 -16.78 -14.02 -11.75
C THR A 304 -16.87 -12.62 -12.33
N ASP A 305 -18.04 -12.25 -12.87
CA ASP A 305 -18.28 -10.91 -13.45
C ASP A 305 -18.92 -9.95 -12.43
N SER A 306 -19.37 -10.46 -11.28
CA SER A 306 -20.07 -9.69 -10.26
C SER A 306 -19.77 -10.19 -8.86
N TYR A 307 -19.68 -9.25 -7.91
CA TYR A 307 -19.53 -9.53 -6.48
C TYR A 307 -20.41 -8.61 -5.65
N ILE A 308 -21.17 -9.19 -4.72
CA ILE A 308 -22.05 -8.45 -3.81
C ILE A 308 -21.47 -8.54 -2.39
N SER A 309 -21.34 -7.40 -1.71
CA SER A 309 -20.91 -7.31 -0.31
C SER A 309 -21.81 -6.33 0.45
N GLY A 310 -22.71 -6.87 1.27
CA GLY A 310 -23.71 -6.06 1.98
C GLY A 310 -24.62 -5.32 1.00
N ALA A 311 -24.66 -3.99 1.11
CA ALA A 311 -25.46 -3.12 0.24
C ALA A 311 -24.71 -2.66 -1.03
N TYR A 312 -23.59 -3.28 -1.36
CA TYR A 312 -22.76 -2.87 -2.49
C TYR A 312 -22.59 -3.99 -3.50
N ILE A 313 -22.61 -3.62 -4.78
CA ILE A 313 -22.29 -4.49 -5.90
C ILE A 313 -21.06 -3.96 -6.64
N THR A 314 -20.21 -4.87 -7.07
CA THR A 314 -19.07 -4.58 -7.92
C THR A 314 -19.15 -5.47 -9.15
N ASN A 315 -19.25 -4.87 -10.33
CA ASN A 315 -19.32 -5.54 -11.63
C ASN A 315 -18.08 -5.25 -12.46
N VAL A 316 -17.63 -6.23 -13.23
CA VAL A 316 -16.61 -6.00 -14.25
C VAL A 316 -17.12 -4.99 -15.27
N GLY A 317 -16.28 -4.01 -15.60
CA GLY A 317 -16.63 -2.94 -16.54
C GLY A 317 -17.30 -1.72 -15.90
N GLU A 318 -17.63 -1.76 -14.62
CA GLU A 318 -18.28 -0.70 -13.87
C GLU A 318 -17.38 -0.12 -12.77
N GLU A 319 -17.87 0.89 -12.05
CA GLU A 319 -17.22 1.46 -10.88
C GLU A 319 -17.31 0.49 -9.69
N ILE A 320 -16.28 0.49 -8.85
CA ILE A 320 -16.25 -0.35 -7.64
C ILE A 320 -17.28 0.14 -6.61
N GLY A 321 -18.01 -0.80 -6.00
CA GLY A 321 -18.83 -0.53 -4.82
C GLY A 321 -20.07 0.33 -5.10
N LYS A 322 -20.78 0.12 -6.20
CA LYS A 322 -22.08 0.73 -6.43
C LYS A 322 -23.12 0.24 -5.43
N PHE A 323 -24.06 1.11 -5.04
CA PHE A 323 -25.20 0.67 -4.24
C PHE A 323 -26.01 -0.38 -4.97
N TYR A 324 -26.37 -1.44 -4.23
CA TYR A 324 -27.22 -2.51 -4.69
C TYR A 324 -28.58 -2.42 -3.97
N GLY A 325 -29.62 -2.07 -4.72
CA GLY A 325 -30.97 -1.90 -4.22
C GLY A 325 -32.02 -2.15 -5.30
#